data_8a9a8e036d6d63fe1be0a207d3e77f57
#
_entry.id   8a9a8e036d6d63fe1be0a207d3e77f57
#
_cell.length_a   1.000
_cell.length_b   1.000
_cell.length_c   1.000
_cell.angle_alpha   90.00
_cell.angle_beta   90.00
_cell.angle_gamma   90.00
#
_symmetry.space_group_name_H-M   'P 1'
#
loop_
_entity.id
_entity.type
_entity.pdbx_description
1 polymer ?
#
loop_
_entity_poly.entity_id
_entity_poly.type
_entity_poly.pdbx_seq_one_letter_code
_entity_poly.pdbx_strand_id
1 'polypeptide(L)'
;MFDELTRILNHLLALACHSLDVGNMSPMFWAFEERERLMEFYERVSGARMHAAFYRPNDLDWTGLNHQFFLDVTLFARDCFKSLTEIFAVLTTNSIWKTRLVGVGSINLNDAISYGASGPVSRSVGIKKDLRFYRSETYASYWFLSINSYLGKRGDSYDRFLIRVREMYESINIVLQVLSNLTNSRTSKTFKDDSKVDFFSFFD
;
A
#
# COMPACT_ATOMS: atom_id res chain seq x y z
N MET A 1 9.44 4.08 -4.72
CA MET A 1 9.02 2.69 -4.99
C MET A 1 9.10 1.82 -3.74
N PHE A 2 10.26 1.57 -3.14
CA PHE A 2 10.39 0.67 -1.98
C PHE A 2 9.57 1.10 -0.75
N ASP A 3 9.38 2.38 -0.49
CA ASP A 3 8.51 2.86 0.60
C ASP A 3 7.06 2.39 0.43
N GLU A 4 6.56 2.44 -0.81
CA GLU A 4 5.19 2.00 -1.09
C GLU A 4 5.07 0.46 -1.11
N LEU A 5 6.11 -0.27 -1.54
CA LEU A 5 6.17 -1.72 -1.38
C LEU A 5 6.18 -2.11 0.10
N THR A 6 6.93 -1.38 0.95
CA THR A 6 6.92 -1.56 2.40
C THR A 6 5.54 -1.30 2.99
N ARG A 7 4.83 -0.28 2.50
CA ARG A 7 3.47 0.03 2.94
C ARG A 7 2.50 -1.11 2.62
N ILE A 8 2.56 -1.64 1.39
CA ILE A 8 1.75 -2.80 0.99
C ILE A 8 2.06 -3.99 1.90
N LEU A 9 3.33 -4.30 2.11
CA LEU A 9 3.81 -5.39 2.95
C LEU A 9 3.30 -5.28 4.40
N ASN A 10 3.33 -4.08 4.97
CA ASN A 10 2.82 -3.81 6.31
C ASN A 10 1.29 -3.90 6.40
N HIS A 11 0.57 -3.34 5.44
CA HIS A 11 -0.89 -3.38 5.45
C HIS A 11 -1.43 -4.79 5.20
N LEU A 12 -0.77 -5.60 4.38
CA LEU A 12 -1.08 -7.02 4.22
C LEU A 12 -0.93 -7.78 5.55
N LEU A 13 0.16 -7.53 6.29
CA LEU A 13 0.34 -8.13 7.62
C LEU A 13 -0.76 -7.70 8.59
N ALA A 14 -1.05 -6.40 8.64
CA ALA A 14 -2.08 -5.86 9.53
C ALA A 14 -3.47 -6.45 9.20
N LEU A 15 -3.81 -6.59 7.91
CA LEU A 15 -5.05 -7.19 7.46
C LEU A 15 -5.12 -8.68 7.81
N ALA A 16 -4.03 -9.42 7.58
CA ALA A 16 -3.90 -10.84 7.88
C ALA A 16 -4.12 -11.13 9.37
N CYS A 17 -3.40 -10.44 10.25
CA CYS A 17 -3.55 -10.59 11.70
C CYS A 17 -4.95 -10.20 12.16
N HIS A 18 -5.50 -9.09 11.65
CA HIS A 18 -6.83 -8.64 12.01
C HIS A 18 -7.92 -9.64 11.58
N SER A 19 -7.78 -10.26 10.40
CA SER A 19 -8.72 -11.29 9.95
C SER A 19 -8.66 -12.54 10.82
N LEU A 20 -7.47 -12.92 11.27
CA LEU A 20 -7.26 -14.02 12.21
C LEU A 20 -7.91 -13.75 13.57
N ASP A 21 -7.74 -12.55 14.12
CA ASP A 21 -8.32 -12.13 15.41
C ASP A 21 -9.85 -12.14 15.37
N VAL A 22 -10.44 -11.80 14.23
CA VAL A 22 -11.90 -11.90 14.02
C VAL A 22 -12.37 -13.35 13.83
N GLY A 23 -11.45 -14.30 13.58
CA GLY A 23 -11.74 -15.73 13.42
C GLY A 23 -11.85 -16.20 11.97
N ASN A 24 -11.40 -15.41 11.00
CA ASN A 24 -11.35 -15.81 9.59
C ASN A 24 -9.89 -16.03 9.15
N MET A 25 -9.52 -17.30 8.96
CA MET A 25 -8.14 -17.68 8.62
C MET A 25 -7.83 -17.53 7.11
N SER A 26 -8.83 -17.65 6.22
CA SER A 26 -8.57 -17.69 4.78
C SER A 26 -7.89 -16.44 4.23
N PRO A 27 -8.32 -15.21 4.58
CA PRO A 27 -7.65 -14.00 4.11
C PRO A 27 -6.20 -13.88 4.62
N MET A 28 -5.88 -14.50 5.77
CA MET A 28 -4.51 -14.55 6.29
C MET A 28 -3.59 -15.28 5.30
N PHE A 29 -3.96 -16.48 4.85
CA PHE A 29 -3.12 -17.25 3.93
C PHE A 29 -2.93 -16.52 2.60
N TRP A 30 -3.98 -15.94 2.03
CA TRP A 30 -3.88 -15.18 0.78
C TRP A 30 -3.02 -13.92 0.93
N ALA A 31 -3.16 -13.20 2.02
CA ALA A 31 -2.33 -12.02 2.27
C ALA A 31 -0.85 -12.39 2.48
N PHE A 32 -0.56 -13.53 3.12
CA PHE A 32 0.81 -13.98 3.31
C PHE A 32 1.44 -14.52 2.02
N GLU A 33 0.67 -15.09 1.10
CA GLU A 33 1.15 -15.46 -0.23
C GLU A 33 1.68 -14.24 -0.98
N GLU A 34 0.90 -13.16 -1.05
CA GLU A 34 1.35 -11.92 -1.68
C GLU A 34 2.54 -11.28 -0.94
N ARG A 35 2.58 -11.42 0.37
CA ARG A 35 3.70 -10.95 1.18
C ARG A 35 5.00 -11.69 0.86
N GLU A 36 4.96 -13.01 0.69
CA GLU A 36 6.12 -13.81 0.31
C GLU A 36 6.67 -13.40 -1.07
N ARG A 37 5.80 -13.22 -2.04
CA ARG A 37 6.19 -12.72 -3.37
C ARG A 37 6.85 -11.34 -3.30
N LEU A 38 6.37 -10.46 -2.43
CA LEU A 38 6.93 -9.12 -2.24
C LEU A 38 8.30 -9.16 -1.57
N MET A 39 8.50 -10.05 -0.60
CA MET A 39 9.79 -10.21 0.08
C MET A 39 10.90 -10.66 -0.86
N GLU A 40 10.59 -11.38 -1.95
CA GLU A 40 11.56 -11.74 -2.98
C GLU A 40 12.22 -10.51 -3.63
N PHE A 41 11.45 -9.43 -3.85
CA PHE A 41 12.02 -8.20 -4.40
C PHE A 41 13.01 -7.52 -3.46
N TYR A 42 12.77 -7.58 -2.15
CA TYR A 42 13.73 -7.09 -1.16
C TYR A 42 14.99 -7.93 -1.14
N GLU A 43 14.85 -9.24 -1.19
CA GLU A 43 15.99 -10.16 -1.20
C GLU A 43 16.87 -9.94 -2.45
N ARG A 44 16.27 -9.76 -3.61
CA ARG A 44 17.00 -9.49 -4.86
C ARG A 44 17.85 -8.22 -4.81
N VAL A 45 17.40 -7.21 -4.08
CA VAL A 45 18.05 -5.89 -4.05
C VAL A 45 19.02 -5.74 -2.89
N SER A 46 18.68 -6.28 -1.72
CA SER A 46 19.46 -6.04 -0.50
C SER A 46 19.98 -7.32 0.17
N GLY A 47 19.55 -8.49 -0.27
CA GLY A 47 19.86 -9.77 0.38
C GLY A 47 19.05 -10.04 1.66
N ALA A 48 18.27 -9.07 2.13
CA ALA A 48 17.43 -9.21 3.32
C ALA A 48 15.95 -9.24 2.95
N ARG A 49 15.21 -10.24 3.42
CA ARG A 49 13.79 -10.43 3.05
C ARG A 49 12.84 -9.44 3.72
N MET A 50 13.09 -9.09 4.97
CA MET A 50 12.17 -8.27 5.78
C MET A 50 12.55 -6.80 5.86
N HIS A 51 13.78 -6.43 5.53
CA HIS A 51 14.30 -5.08 5.68
C HIS A 51 14.73 -4.52 4.35
N ALA A 52 14.25 -3.32 4.02
CA ALA A 52 14.70 -2.58 2.85
C ALA A 52 16.10 -1.97 3.10
N ALA A 53 17.14 -2.79 3.15
CA ALA A 53 18.52 -2.34 3.29
C ALA A 53 19.07 -1.63 2.02
N PHE A 54 18.16 -1.18 1.17
CA PHE A 54 18.45 -0.42 -0.05
C PHE A 54 18.86 1.03 0.23
N TYR A 55 18.37 1.60 1.34
CA TYR A 55 18.65 2.99 1.70
C TYR A 55 20.03 3.10 2.37
N ARG A 56 21.00 3.67 1.65
CA ARG A 56 22.34 3.95 2.16
C ARG A 56 22.65 5.43 2.02
N PRO A 57 23.28 6.07 3.00
CA PRO A 57 23.75 7.45 2.84
C PRO A 57 24.78 7.54 1.71
N ASN A 58 24.57 8.46 0.80
CA ASN A 58 25.45 8.80 -0.34
C ASN A 58 25.68 7.72 -1.41
N ASP A 59 25.09 6.52 -1.26
CA ASP A 59 25.24 5.49 -2.29
C ASP A 59 23.97 4.67 -2.41
N LEU A 60 23.54 4.46 -3.65
CA LEU A 60 22.44 3.57 -4.00
C LEU A 60 23.03 2.39 -4.76
N ASP A 61 22.93 1.21 -4.20
CA ASP A 61 23.34 -0.01 -4.89
C ASP A 61 22.37 -0.34 -6.02
N TRP A 62 22.75 0.04 -7.25
CA TRP A 62 21.95 -0.19 -8.45
C TRP A 62 22.15 -1.59 -9.05
N THR A 63 23.04 -2.41 -8.51
CA THR A 63 23.42 -3.71 -9.07
C THR A 63 22.25 -4.69 -9.15
N GLY A 64 21.32 -4.65 -8.18
CA GLY A 64 20.12 -5.48 -8.17
C GLY A 64 18.97 -4.95 -9.03
N LEU A 65 19.04 -3.72 -9.54
CA LEU A 65 17.96 -3.05 -10.27
C LEU A 65 18.14 -3.14 -11.79
N ASN A 66 17.96 -4.33 -12.34
CA ASN A 66 17.99 -4.54 -13.78
C ASN A 66 16.60 -4.32 -14.42
N HIS A 67 16.53 -4.33 -15.75
CA HIS A 67 15.27 -4.15 -16.48
C HIS A 67 14.25 -5.25 -16.14
N GLN A 68 14.72 -6.49 -15.98
CA GLN A 68 13.85 -7.61 -15.62
C GLN A 68 13.20 -7.43 -14.25
N PHE A 69 13.93 -6.87 -13.28
CA PHE A 69 13.39 -6.53 -11.98
C PHE A 69 12.17 -5.58 -12.07
N PHE A 70 12.26 -4.53 -12.89
CA PHE A 70 11.14 -3.60 -13.05
C PHE A 70 9.93 -4.22 -13.75
N LEU A 71 10.16 -5.12 -14.69
CA LEU A 71 9.09 -5.91 -15.32
C LEU A 71 8.40 -6.81 -14.29
N ASP A 72 9.18 -7.55 -13.50
CA ASP A 72 8.67 -8.45 -12.47
C ASP A 72 7.83 -7.69 -11.42
N VAL A 73 8.30 -6.51 -10.97
CA VAL A 73 7.53 -5.64 -10.05
C VAL A 73 6.23 -5.14 -10.70
N THR A 74 6.25 -4.83 -12.00
CA THR A 74 5.04 -4.40 -12.71
C THR A 74 4.02 -5.53 -12.79
N LEU A 75 4.45 -6.75 -13.12
CA LEU A 75 3.58 -7.92 -13.15
C LEU A 75 3.01 -8.23 -11.77
N PHE A 76 3.88 -8.22 -10.75
CA PHE A 76 3.45 -8.39 -9.37
C PHE A 76 2.39 -7.35 -8.95
N ALA A 77 2.60 -6.08 -9.27
CA ALA A 77 1.66 -5.01 -8.90
C ALA A 77 0.27 -5.24 -9.50
N ARG A 78 0.19 -5.72 -10.75
CA ARG A 78 -1.08 -6.07 -11.41
C ARG A 78 -1.77 -7.28 -10.77
N ASP A 79 -1.01 -8.32 -10.45
CA ASP A 79 -1.54 -9.53 -9.83
C ASP A 79 -2.00 -9.24 -8.40
N CYS A 80 -1.18 -8.52 -7.62
CA CYS A 80 -1.50 -8.09 -6.26
C CYS A 80 -2.79 -7.25 -6.21
N PHE A 81 -3.04 -6.41 -7.20
CA PHE A 81 -4.30 -5.66 -7.31
C PHE A 81 -5.51 -6.59 -7.41
N LYS A 82 -5.43 -7.66 -8.20
CA LYS A 82 -6.52 -8.67 -8.33
C LYS A 82 -6.73 -9.41 -7.02
N SER A 83 -5.65 -9.93 -6.42
CA SER A 83 -5.71 -10.64 -5.14
C SER A 83 -6.30 -9.77 -4.03
N LEU A 84 -5.92 -8.50 -3.95
CA LEU A 84 -6.50 -7.55 -3.01
C LEU A 84 -8.00 -7.33 -3.22
N THR A 85 -8.44 -7.27 -4.48
CA THR A 85 -9.86 -7.10 -4.81
C THR A 85 -10.67 -8.30 -4.35
N GLU A 86 -10.15 -9.51 -4.51
CA GLU A 86 -10.80 -10.75 -4.05
C GLU A 86 -10.86 -10.80 -2.52
N ILE A 87 -9.76 -10.51 -1.83
CA ILE A 87 -9.71 -10.45 -0.36
C ILE A 87 -10.71 -9.41 0.17
N PHE A 88 -10.73 -8.22 -0.44
CA PHE A 88 -11.63 -7.14 -0.06
C PHE A 88 -13.10 -7.52 -0.25
N ALA A 89 -13.44 -8.14 -1.39
CA ALA A 89 -14.79 -8.60 -1.66
C ALA A 89 -15.27 -9.62 -0.62
N VAL A 90 -14.44 -10.63 -0.30
CA VAL A 90 -14.77 -11.64 0.72
C VAL A 90 -14.98 -11.03 2.10
N LEU A 91 -14.13 -10.08 2.51
CA LEU A 91 -14.24 -9.45 3.83
C LEU A 91 -15.44 -8.49 3.91
N THR A 92 -15.68 -7.69 2.87
CA THR A 92 -16.75 -6.68 2.89
C THR A 92 -18.14 -7.27 2.73
N THR A 93 -18.30 -8.41 2.07
CA THR A 93 -19.59 -9.11 1.97
C THR A 93 -19.95 -9.87 3.24
N ASN A 94 -18.98 -10.17 4.09
CA ASN A 94 -19.20 -10.95 5.31
C ASN A 94 -19.87 -10.08 6.40
N SER A 95 -21.09 -10.48 6.80
CA SER A 95 -21.85 -9.81 7.87
C SER A 95 -21.15 -9.89 9.24
N ILE A 96 -20.49 -11.02 9.53
CA ILE A 96 -19.76 -11.22 10.79
C ILE A 96 -18.60 -10.22 10.87
N TRP A 97 -17.88 -9.99 9.78
CA TRP A 97 -16.81 -9.00 9.70
C TRP A 97 -17.33 -7.61 10.05
N LYS A 98 -18.44 -7.18 9.44
CA LYS A 98 -19.05 -5.87 9.70
C LYS A 98 -19.51 -5.74 11.15
N THR A 99 -20.22 -6.71 11.69
CA THR A 99 -20.76 -6.64 13.06
C THR A 99 -19.67 -6.61 14.13
N ARG A 100 -18.50 -7.21 13.84
CA ARG A 100 -17.37 -7.21 14.79
C ARG A 100 -16.49 -5.98 14.70
N LEU A 101 -16.58 -5.18 13.64
CA LEU A 101 -15.69 -4.03 13.42
C LEU A 101 -16.41 -2.68 13.50
N VAL A 102 -17.65 -2.61 13.05
CA VAL A 102 -18.40 -1.34 13.03
C VAL A 102 -18.75 -0.92 14.46
N GLY A 103 -18.32 0.29 14.81
CA GLY A 103 -18.53 0.86 16.15
C GLY A 103 -17.63 0.27 17.25
N VAL A 104 -16.71 -0.65 16.91
CA VAL A 104 -15.78 -1.25 17.87
C VAL A 104 -14.46 -0.50 17.86
N GLY A 105 -13.93 -0.20 19.07
CA GLY A 105 -12.66 0.50 19.23
C GLY A 105 -12.68 1.90 18.61
N SER A 106 -13.80 2.62 18.72
CA SER A 106 -13.93 4.00 18.25
C SER A 106 -13.08 4.95 19.10
N ILE A 107 -12.35 5.81 18.43
CA ILE A 107 -11.50 6.83 19.05
C ILE A 107 -12.05 8.20 18.67
N ASN A 108 -12.16 9.11 19.65
CA ASN A 108 -12.55 10.48 19.40
C ASN A 108 -11.36 11.33 18.91
N LEU A 109 -11.66 12.47 18.28
CA LEU A 109 -10.64 13.39 17.77
C LEU A 109 -9.69 13.87 18.87
N ASN A 110 -10.22 14.26 20.02
CA ASN A 110 -9.42 14.77 21.14
C ASN A 110 -8.48 13.69 21.70
N ASP A 111 -8.98 12.46 21.83
CA ASP A 111 -8.18 11.32 22.30
C ASP A 111 -7.09 10.98 21.30
N ALA A 112 -7.39 10.97 20.01
CA ALA A 112 -6.40 10.72 18.96
C ALA A 112 -5.25 11.75 18.97
N ILE A 113 -5.56 13.01 19.25
CA ILE A 113 -4.56 14.07 19.37
C ILE A 113 -3.74 13.90 20.66
N SER A 114 -4.39 13.65 21.79
CA SER A 114 -3.72 13.49 23.09
C SER A 114 -2.78 12.27 23.13
N TYR A 115 -3.14 11.19 22.47
CA TYR A 115 -2.29 9.99 22.34
C TYR A 115 -1.23 10.11 21.24
N GLY A 116 -1.20 11.20 20.49
CA GLY A 116 -0.26 11.36 19.38
C GLY A 116 -0.49 10.34 18.25
N ALA A 117 -1.73 9.95 17.99
CA ALA A 117 -2.07 8.98 16.97
C ALA A 117 -1.61 9.44 15.57
N SER A 118 -1.06 8.52 14.79
CA SER A 118 -0.57 8.80 13.44
C SER A 118 -1.04 7.74 12.43
N GLY A 119 -0.78 7.96 11.14
CA GLY A 119 -1.09 7.03 10.07
C GLY A 119 -2.59 6.73 9.92
N PRO A 120 -2.97 5.48 9.61
CA PRO A 120 -4.36 5.08 9.42
C PRO A 120 -5.27 5.35 10.62
N VAL A 121 -4.72 5.29 11.84
CA VAL A 121 -5.48 5.59 13.07
C VAL A 121 -5.91 7.05 13.11
N SER A 122 -4.98 7.97 12.88
CA SER A 122 -5.26 9.41 12.81
C SER A 122 -6.25 9.74 11.67
N ARG A 123 -6.05 9.16 10.50
CA ARG A 123 -6.94 9.38 9.35
C ARG A 123 -8.33 8.77 9.54
N SER A 124 -8.49 7.70 10.34
CA SER A 124 -9.81 7.12 10.65
C SER A 124 -10.72 8.10 11.43
N VAL A 125 -10.12 8.97 12.20
CA VAL A 125 -10.82 10.01 12.99
C VAL A 125 -11.10 11.29 12.17
N GLY A 126 -10.58 11.35 10.93
CA GLY A 126 -10.77 12.50 10.04
C GLY A 126 -9.62 13.51 10.04
N ILE A 127 -8.52 13.25 10.74
CA ILE A 127 -7.34 14.12 10.72
C ILE A 127 -6.63 13.96 9.37
N LYS A 128 -6.64 15.03 8.57
CA LYS A 128 -5.98 15.06 7.25
C LYS A 128 -4.47 15.28 7.41
N LYS A 129 -3.76 14.29 7.94
CA LYS A 129 -2.30 14.32 8.03
C LYS A 129 -1.71 13.11 7.31
N ASP A 130 -1.13 13.36 6.13
CA ASP A 130 -0.37 12.37 5.37
C ASP A 130 0.96 13.01 4.97
N LEU A 131 2.05 12.44 5.45
CA LEU A 131 3.41 12.99 5.28
C LEU A 131 3.83 13.07 3.81
N ARG A 132 3.24 12.28 2.94
CA ARG A 132 3.54 12.29 1.51
C ARG A 132 3.21 13.61 0.82
N PHE A 133 2.33 14.43 1.39
CA PHE A 133 1.97 15.76 0.86
C PHE A 133 2.82 16.90 1.41
N TYR A 134 3.61 16.66 2.46
CA TYR A 134 4.43 17.71 3.07
C TYR A 134 5.84 17.69 2.51
N ARG A 135 6.20 18.73 1.76
CA ARG A 135 7.50 18.85 1.09
C ARG A 135 8.72 18.77 2.03
N SER A 136 8.56 19.22 3.26
CA SER A 136 9.62 19.19 4.27
C SER A 136 9.85 17.81 4.89
N GLU A 137 8.88 16.90 4.76
CA GLU A 137 8.86 15.64 5.50
C GLU A 137 8.93 14.40 4.59
N THR A 138 8.95 14.59 3.26
CA THR A 138 8.91 13.49 2.30
C THR A 138 9.98 13.60 1.22
N TYR A 139 10.21 12.51 0.52
CA TYR A 139 11.12 12.48 -0.63
C TYR A 139 10.59 13.34 -1.79
N ALA A 140 11.49 14.06 -2.45
CA ALA A 140 11.16 14.93 -3.59
C ALA A 140 10.40 14.19 -4.72
N SER A 141 10.63 12.89 -4.88
CA SER A 141 9.96 12.06 -5.89
C SER A 141 8.43 12.05 -5.75
N TYR A 142 7.89 12.19 -4.55
CA TYR A 142 6.44 12.20 -4.33
C TYR A 142 5.75 13.45 -4.91
N TRP A 143 6.49 14.54 -5.13
CA TRP A 143 5.92 15.77 -5.69
C TRP A 143 5.49 15.63 -7.15
N PHE A 144 6.05 14.65 -7.84
CA PHE A 144 5.76 14.38 -9.25
C PHE A 144 4.74 13.26 -9.47
N LEU A 145 4.16 12.74 -8.38
CA LEU A 145 3.21 11.64 -8.42
C LEU A 145 1.81 12.12 -8.04
N SER A 146 0.80 11.55 -8.68
CA SER A 146 -0.59 11.73 -8.29
C SER A 146 -0.88 10.81 -7.10
N ILE A 147 -1.24 11.40 -5.96
CA ILE A 147 -1.45 10.68 -4.70
C ILE A 147 -2.79 11.09 -4.11
N ASN A 148 -3.56 10.12 -3.64
CA ASN A 148 -4.79 10.35 -2.90
C ASN A 148 -4.60 9.92 -1.43
N SER A 149 -5.24 10.64 -0.52
CA SER A 149 -5.29 10.30 0.90
C SER A 149 -6.73 10.07 1.32
N TYR A 150 -6.95 8.99 2.04
CA TYR A 150 -8.28 8.55 2.45
C TYR A 150 -8.55 8.86 3.92
N LEU A 151 -9.76 9.34 4.21
CA LEU A 151 -10.19 9.73 5.55
C LEU A 151 -11.40 8.90 5.96
N GLY A 152 -11.42 8.46 7.22
CA GLY A 152 -12.58 7.90 7.88
C GLY A 152 -13.45 8.98 8.56
N LYS A 153 -14.56 8.55 9.13
CA LYS A 153 -15.51 9.44 9.82
C LYS A 153 -15.80 9.01 11.26
N ARG A 154 -15.73 7.71 11.53
CA ARG A 154 -16.17 7.12 12.80
C ARG A 154 -15.03 6.82 13.77
N GLY A 155 -13.80 6.76 13.27
CA GLY A 155 -12.63 6.37 14.07
C GLY A 155 -12.67 4.94 14.58
N ASP A 156 -13.50 4.08 14.02
CA ASP A 156 -13.68 2.69 14.43
C ASP A 156 -12.74 1.72 13.70
N SER A 157 -12.76 0.45 14.09
CA SER A 157 -11.93 -0.59 13.48
C SER A 157 -12.28 -0.82 12.01
N TYR A 158 -13.53 -0.62 11.62
CA TYR A 158 -13.96 -0.77 10.24
C TYR A 158 -13.38 0.32 9.34
N ASP A 159 -13.39 1.59 9.79
CA ASP A 159 -12.77 2.69 9.05
C ASP A 159 -11.26 2.48 8.91
N ARG A 160 -10.58 2.00 9.97
CA ARG A 160 -9.14 1.67 9.89
C ARG A 160 -8.84 0.56 8.89
N PHE A 161 -9.70 -0.46 8.82
CA PHE A 161 -9.63 -1.51 7.81
C PHE A 161 -9.78 -0.94 6.40
N LEU A 162 -10.84 -0.16 6.15
CA LEU A 162 -11.09 0.46 4.84
C LEU A 162 -9.95 1.36 4.39
N ILE A 163 -9.38 2.17 5.29
CA ILE A 163 -8.25 3.04 4.98
C ILE A 163 -7.04 2.22 4.57
N ARG A 164 -6.69 1.15 5.30
CA ARG A 164 -5.55 0.29 4.94
C ARG A 164 -5.70 -0.34 3.57
N VAL A 165 -6.89 -0.84 3.26
CA VAL A 165 -7.15 -1.42 1.94
C VAL A 165 -7.02 -0.36 0.84
N ARG A 166 -7.62 0.81 1.00
CA ARG A 166 -7.50 1.91 0.03
C ARG A 166 -6.07 2.41 -0.13
N GLU A 167 -5.32 2.46 0.96
CA GLU A 167 -3.89 2.82 0.90
C GLU A 167 -3.06 1.77 0.15
N MET A 168 -3.39 0.48 0.23
CA MET A 168 -2.72 -0.54 -0.58
C MET A 168 -2.98 -0.33 -2.07
N TYR A 169 -4.22 -0.06 -2.48
CA TYR A 169 -4.52 0.27 -3.88
C TYR A 169 -3.77 1.51 -4.35
N GLU A 170 -3.74 2.54 -3.53
CA GLU A 170 -3.00 3.77 -3.84
C GLU A 170 -1.49 3.51 -3.96
N SER A 171 -0.94 2.70 -3.06
CA SER A 171 0.48 2.33 -3.12
C SER A 171 0.83 1.54 -4.38
N ILE A 172 -0.05 0.65 -4.85
CA ILE A 172 0.12 -0.04 -6.12
C ILE A 172 0.12 0.96 -7.28
N ASN A 173 -0.81 1.91 -7.30
CA ASN A 173 -0.86 2.97 -8.31
C ASN A 173 0.41 3.81 -8.32
N ILE A 174 0.91 4.20 -7.15
CA ILE A 174 2.16 4.94 -7.02
C ILE A 174 3.35 4.14 -7.56
N VAL A 175 3.43 2.85 -7.23
CA VAL A 175 4.48 1.96 -7.77
C VAL A 175 4.43 1.91 -9.30
N LEU A 176 3.25 1.76 -9.89
CA LEU A 176 3.09 1.75 -11.34
C LEU A 176 3.45 3.09 -11.98
N GLN A 177 3.08 4.23 -11.38
CA GLN A 177 3.48 5.56 -11.84
C GLN A 177 5.01 5.73 -11.81
N VAL A 178 5.67 5.30 -10.73
CA VAL A 178 7.13 5.35 -10.62
C VAL A 178 7.79 4.51 -11.70
N LEU A 179 7.29 3.29 -11.93
CA LEU A 179 7.82 2.39 -12.95
C LEU A 179 7.62 2.95 -14.36
N SER A 180 6.47 3.53 -14.67
CA SER A 180 6.22 4.19 -15.96
C SER A 180 7.14 5.39 -16.18
N ASN A 181 7.40 6.20 -15.15
CA ASN A 181 8.33 7.32 -15.23
C ASN A 181 9.78 6.87 -15.43
N LEU A 182 10.19 5.78 -14.77
CA LEU A 182 11.53 5.21 -14.95
C LEU A 182 11.73 4.60 -16.35
N THR A 183 10.73 3.93 -16.89
CA THR A 183 10.78 3.40 -18.26
C THR A 183 10.80 4.52 -19.29
N ASN A 184 9.96 5.55 -19.15
CA ASN A 184 9.92 6.69 -20.05
C ASN A 184 11.20 7.52 -20.02
N SER A 185 11.84 7.69 -18.87
CA SER A 185 13.12 8.40 -18.77
C SER A 185 14.28 7.64 -19.44
N ARG A 186 14.22 6.31 -19.51
CA ARG A 186 15.18 5.49 -20.24
C ARG A 186 14.86 5.37 -21.74
N THR A 187 13.59 5.52 -22.13
CA THR A 187 13.11 5.34 -23.51
C THR A 187 12.87 6.65 -24.24
N SER A 188 13.49 7.78 -23.83
CA SER A 188 13.44 9.00 -24.64
C SER A 188 13.97 8.76 -26.09
N LYS A 189 14.24 7.52 -26.46
CA LYS A 189 14.58 7.11 -27.84
C LYS A 189 13.69 6.04 -28.48
N THR A 190 12.83 5.29 -27.76
CA THR A 190 11.89 4.33 -28.42
C THR A 190 10.85 3.84 -27.43
N PHE A 191 9.62 4.28 -27.53
CA PHE A 191 8.35 3.56 -27.48
C PHE A 191 7.21 4.55 -27.18
N LYS A 192 6.41 4.74 -28.20
CA LYS A 192 5.08 5.32 -28.09
C LYS A 192 4.11 4.24 -27.63
N ASP A 193 3.31 4.65 -26.66
CA ASP A 193 1.91 4.30 -26.42
C ASP A 193 1.48 2.83 -26.46
N ASP A 194 1.02 2.36 -25.27
CA ASP A 194 -0.24 1.63 -25.13
C ASP A 194 -0.39 1.16 -23.67
N SER A 195 -1.09 1.89 -22.86
CA SER A 195 -1.91 1.36 -21.77
C SER A 195 -2.39 2.45 -20.80
N LYS A 196 -3.40 3.18 -21.23
CA LYS A 196 -4.35 3.76 -20.26
C LYS A 196 -5.23 2.62 -19.80
N VAL A 197 -4.90 2.02 -18.67
CA VAL A 197 -5.83 1.20 -17.93
C VAL A 197 -6.52 2.14 -16.96
N ASP A 198 -7.77 2.50 -17.29
CA ASP A 198 -8.64 3.25 -16.38
C ASP A 198 -9.04 2.34 -15.22
N PHE A 199 -8.26 2.44 -14.11
CA PHE A 199 -8.51 1.70 -12.88
C PHE A 199 -9.67 2.25 -12.03
N PHE A 200 -10.28 3.35 -12.44
CA PHE A 200 -11.27 4.07 -11.62
C PHE A 200 -12.73 3.65 -11.84
N SER A 201 -13.04 2.82 -12.82
CA SER A 201 -14.44 2.43 -13.13
C SER A 201 -15.03 1.34 -12.22
N PHE A 202 -14.33 0.87 -11.20
CA PHE A 202 -14.80 -0.20 -10.32
C PHE A 202 -15.35 0.27 -8.96
N PHE A 203 -15.47 1.57 -8.71
CA PHE A 203 -15.82 2.12 -7.39
C PHE A 203 -17.04 3.06 -7.35
N ASP A 204 -17.92 3.01 -8.37
CA ASP A 204 -19.26 3.63 -8.32
C ASP A 204 -20.30 2.66 -7.75
#